data_5caf80514e6640553e28951c08870a46
#
_entry.id   5caf80514e6640553e28951c08870a46
#
_cell.length_a   1.000
_cell.length_b   1.000
_cell.length_c   1.000
_cell.angle_alpha   90.00
_cell.angle_beta   90.00
_cell.angle_gamma   90.00
#
_symmetry.space_group_name_H-M   'P 1'
#
loop_
_entity.id
_entity.type
_entity.pdbx_description
1 polymer ?
#
loop_
_entity_poly.entity_id
_entity_poly.type
_entity_poly.pdbx_seq_one_letter_code
_entity_poly.pdbx_strand_id
1 'polypeptide(L)'
;MSSTFSGLYIGKSGVQAARAALNVTGQNITNASTDGYTRQRVDQSALSPAALNMLYAAAAGSYTGQGTGITGIEQLRDKFLDSEYRTQNAVAGSTSTQVSALKDIETALDESTSDGVSAAFSALIKQMEGLTSSGSSTTYTESTLKEAASLFATKLNIAAGDIDKTWSQQYNYLTSYGTSKVNTLLKNIAGLSDTIKGAQLSGQPALELLDERNSDIDELSQYISVKAVESPTDVGGGKSVDTLSLVLADSSGNALGNGAYKLVDGDQYASFSVSPASDAAAYTQVNIGLGGLTKDGSNFEVSSKPITTGAATNSTYTFEVGGSTSTISVDFTPSNMKALQTKFQSELDSSSIAGKVTVGISSDGTQLTFAPTDGSSLTISSAASPSTPANNILGITSASSADSGVKNSDLQTGKLNGYLKLLNQNGEFDSTTDFRGIGYYRKMLDTVAQNFAQVMNQLNSTNDAEDNKPLFTDPDGKTNDINAGNIRISSDWTASYLTTSKNASNAGDKASGSNTNITAMLTALQSTSYTLKTGSKKLFAGTIQESVSDISLTLGQDIDSIESQDDTNSNMLSNIETRRQSLSSVDINEEAINLTVYNQALSAAARFTTTVDECLSTIINNMGVAGT
;
A
#
# COMPACT_ATOMS: atom_id res chain seq x y z
N MET A 1 10.00 -23.36 -62.78
CA MET A 1 11.38 -23.88 -62.56
C MET A 1 11.79 -23.45 -61.16
N SER A 2 12.09 -24.40 -60.27
CA SER A 2 12.74 -24.05 -59.02
C SER A 2 14.05 -23.37 -59.37
N SER A 3 14.34 -22.20 -58.77
CA SER A 3 15.60 -21.48 -58.94
C SER A 3 16.74 -22.44 -58.58
N THR A 4 17.79 -22.52 -59.42
CA THR A 4 19.02 -23.25 -59.10
C THR A 4 19.65 -22.85 -57.78
N PHE A 5 19.29 -21.68 -57.26
CA PHE A 5 19.70 -21.14 -55.95
C PHE A 5 18.76 -21.49 -54.80
N SER A 6 17.65 -22.21 -55.03
CA SER A 6 16.70 -22.54 -53.95
C SER A 6 17.33 -23.33 -52.80
N GLY A 7 18.25 -24.24 -53.11
CA GLY A 7 19.03 -24.98 -52.10
C GLY A 7 19.89 -24.08 -51.20
N LEU A 8 20.53 -23.02 -51.75
CA LEU A 8 21.30 -22.05 -50.98
C LEU A 8 20.41 -21.24 -50.03
N TYR A 9 19.20 -20.86 -50.49
CA TYR A 9 18.23 -20.17 -49.62
C TYR A 9 17.79 -21.05 -48.46
N ILE A 10 17.50 -22.34 -48.72
CA ILE A 10 17.16 -23.32 -47.67
C ILE A 10 18.30 -23.48 -46.68
N GLY A 11 19.52 -23.67 -47.15
CA GLY A 11 20.72 -23.78 -46.30
C GLY A 11 20.94 -22.52 -45.47
N LYS A 12 20.87 -21.34 -46.09
CA LYS A 12 21.00 -20.04 -45.39
C LYS A 12 19.92 -19.88 -44.29
N SER A 13 18.67 -20.20 -44.60
CA SER A 13 17.56 -20.09 -43.62
C SER A 13 17.78 -21.03 -42.42
N GLY A 14 18.23 -22.27 -42.67
CA GLY A 14 18.60 -23.20 -41.59
C GLY A 14 19.75 -22.73 -40.71
N VAL A 15 20.83 -22.15 -41.32
CA VAL A 15 21.94 -21.56 -40.57
C VAL A 15 21.48 -20.38 -39.71
N GLN A 16 20.62 -19.50 -40.25
CA GLN A 16 20.12 -18.36 -39.52
C GLN A 16 19.25 -18.79 -38.34
N ALA A 17 18.34 -19.75 -38.54
CA ALA A 17 17.49 -20.28 -37.49
C ALA A 17 18.26 -20.97 -36.37
N ALA A 18 19.26 -21.81 -36.72
CA ALA A 18 20.09 -22.48 -35.75
C ALA A 18 20.97 -21.50 -34.94
N ARG A 19 21.48 -20.43 -35.57
CA ARG A 19 22.24 -19.36 -34.87
C ARG A 19 21.35 -18.59 -33.90
N ALA A 20 20.14 -18.23 -34.29
CA ALA A 20 19.21 -17.55 -33.41
C ALA A 20 18.87 -18.43 -32.19
N ALA A 21 18.58 -19.72 -32.40
CA ALA A 21 18.32 -20.66 -31.33
C ALA A 21 19.52 -20.82 -30.39
N LEU A 22 20.74 -20.90 -30.91
CA LEU A 22 21.96 -20.94 -30.09
C LEU A 22 22.16 -19.68 -29.25
N ASN A 23 21.89 -18.50 -29.83
CA ASN A 23 21.99 -17.24 -29.10
C ASN A 23 20.99 -17.16 -27.97
N VAL A 24 19.72 -17.55 -28.21
CA VAL A 24 18.68 -17.55 -27.18
C VAL A 24 18.99 -18.58 -26.08
N THR A 25 19.45 -19.79 -26.44
CA THR A 25 19.89 -20.79 -25.46
C THR A 25 21.07 -20.27 -24.62
N GLY A 26 22.03 -19.57 -25.23
CA GLY A 26 23.13 -18.92 -24.52
C GLY A 26 22.66 -17.84 -23.57
N GLN A 27 21.67 -17.03 -23.98
CA GLN A 27 21.01 -16.02 -23.15
C GLN A 27 20.30 -16.66 -21.95
N ASN A 28 19.52 -17.73 -22.18
CA ASN A 28 18.84 -18.47 -21.11
C ASN A 28 19.84 -19.03 -20.09
N ILE A 29 20.95 -19.66 -20.54
CA ILE A 29 21.96 -20.23 -19.63
C ILE A 29 22.63 -19.12 -18.80
N THR A 30 23.00 -18.00 -19.42
CA THR A 30 23.68 -16.91 -18.71
C THR A 30 22.81 -16.20 -17.71
N ASN A 31 21.50 -16.14 -17.95
CA ASN A 31 20.52 -15.47 -17.08
C ASN A 31 19.71 -16.45 -16.20
N ALA A 32 20.06 -17.73 -16.16
CA ALA A 32 19.32 -18.74 -15.39
C ALA A 32 19.21 -18.44 -13.90
N SER A 33 20.14 -17.64 -13.34
CA SER A 33 20.15 -17.21 -11.94
C SER A 33 19.74 -15.75 -11.75
N THR A 34 19.27 -15.07 -12.79
CA THR A 34 18.81 -13.69 -12.72
C THR A 34 17.36 -13.68 -12.25
N ASP A 35 17.08 -12.98 -11.15
CA ASP A 35 15.72 -12.85 -10.63
C ASP A 35 14.80 -12.19 -11.66
N GLY A 36 13.60 -12.74 -11.81
CA GLY A 36 12.61 -12.23 -12.75
C GLY A 36 12.83 -12.60 -14.22
N TYR A 37 13.98 -13.23 -14.56
CA TYR A 37 14.25 -13.64 -15.94
C TYR A 37 13.30 -14.76 -16.38
N THR A 38 12.69 -14.56 -17.54
CA THR A 38 11.78 -15.53 -18.17
C THR A 38 12.49 -16.23 -19.31
N ARG A 39 12.40 -17.56 -19.34
CA ARG A 39 12.95 -18.39 -20.41
C ARG A 39 12.42 -17.93 -21.78
N GLN A 40 13.34 -17.72 -22.72
CA GLN A 40 13.02 -17.30 -24.08
C GLN A 40 13.08 -18.49 -25.05
N ARG A 41 12.29 -18.44 -26.10
CA ARG A 41 12.24 -19.44 -27.17
C ARG A 41 12.20 -18.76 -28.53
N VAL A 42 12.92 -19.33 -29.49
CA VAL A 42 12.82 -18.93 -30.91
C VAL A 42 11.68 -19.66 -31.56
N ASP A 43 10.68 -18.92 -32.07
CA ASP A 43 9.62 -19.49 -32.85
C ASP A 43 10.00 -19.55 -34.33
N GLN A 44 9.81 -20.74 -34.91
CA GLN A 44 10.17 -21.04 -36.28
C GLN A 44 8.96 -21.57 -37.04
N SER A 45 8.81 -21.14 -38.29
CA SER A 45 7.81 -21.66 -39.20
C SER A 45 8.43 -22.10 -40.51
N ALA A 46 7.86 -23.15 -41.10
CA ALA A 46 8.23 -23.56 -42.46
C ALA A 46 7.81 -22.48 -43.47
N LEU A 47 8.79 -21.98 -44.25
CA LEU A 47 8.49 -21.05 -45.33
C LEU A 47 7.80 -21.81 -46.47
N SER A 48 6.50 -21.58 -46.63
CA SER A 48 5.79 -22.05 -47.81
C SER A 48 6.12 -21.18 -49.02
N PRO A 49 6.11 -21.71 -50.26
CA PRO A 49 6.24 -20.89 -51.44
C PRO A 49 5.15 -19.80 -51.40
N ALA A 50 5.58 -18.55 -51.42
CA ALA A 50 4.65 -17.44 -51.41
C ALA A 50 3.61 -17.60 -52.53
N ALA A 51 2.34 -17.42 -52.20
CA ALA A 51 1.23 -17.42 -53.16
C ALA A 51 1.27 -16.19 -54.10
N LEU A 52 2.44 -15.90 -54.66
CA LEU A 52 2.63 -14.96 -55.74
C LEU A 52 2.16 -15.65 -57.03
N ASN A 53 0.86 -15.46 -57.34
CA ASN A 53 0.14 -15.90 -58.49
C ASN A 53 -0.38 -17.36 -58.43
N MET A 54 -1.52 -17.56 -57.79
CA MET A 54 -2.33 -18.77 -57.92
C MET A 54 -2.62 -19.17 -59.39
N LEU A 55 -2.50 -18.22 -60.34
CA LEU A 55 -2.69 -18.48 -61.76
C LEU A 55 -1.52 -19.29 -62.38
N TYR A 56 -0.32 -19.24 -61.82
CA TYR A 56 0.86 -19.99 -62.30
C TYR A 56 1.17 -21.24 -61.46
N ALA A 57 0.55 -21.42 -60.32
CA ALA A 57 0.78 -22.55 -59.41
C ALA A 57 0.22 -23.87 -59.98
N ALA A 58 -0.76 -23.81 -60.84
CA ALA A 58 -1.37 -24.99 -61.47
C ALA A 58 -0.52 -25.64 -62.57
N ALA A 59 0.52 -24.97 -63.07
CA ALA A 59 1.33 -25.43 -64.18
C ALA A 59 2.74 -25.94 -63.79
N ALA A 60 3.16 -25.81 -62.52
CA ALA A 60 4.50 -26.20 -62.08
C ALA A 60 4.37 -27.29 -60.99
N GLY A 61 4.86 -28.49 -61.32
CA GLY A 61 4.90 -29.62 -60.37
C GLY A 61 5.51 -29.30 -59.02
N SER A 62 5.18 -30.16 -58.07
CA SER A 62 5.63 -30.24 -56.67
C SER A 62 6.67 -29.20 -56.24
N TYR A 63 6.20 -28.12 -55.54
CA TYR A 63 7.13 -27.17 -54.90
C TYR A 63 7.64 -27.79 -53.61
N THR A 64 8.95 -27.98 -53.53
CA THR A 64 9.62 -28.21 -52.24
C THR A 64 9.56 -26.94 -51.39
N GLY A 65 9.46 -27.06 -50.05
CA GLY A 65 9.49 -25.92 -49.13
C GLY A 65 10.72 -25.02 -49.31
N GLN A 66 10.64 -23.77 -48.91
CA GLN A 66 11.70 -22.76 -49.03
C GLN A 66 12.58 -22.63 -47.79
N GLY A 67 12.57 -23.64 -46.92
CA GLY A 67 13.35 -23.62 -45.67
C GLY A 67 12.51 -23.18 -44.47
N THR A 68 13.18 -22.62 -43.46
CA THR A 68 12.57 -22.15 -42.22
C THR A 68 12.71 -20.64 -42.05
N GLY A 69 11.70 -19.99 -41.52
CA GLY A 69 11.73 -18.58 -41.11
C GLY A 69 11.61 -18.44 -39.59
N ILE A 70 12.32 -17.49 -39.03
CA ILE A 70 12.11 -17.06 -37.63
C ILE A 70 10.91 -16.13 -37.64
N THR A 71 9.87 -16.47 -36.89
CA THR A 71 8.66 -15.66 -36.74
C THR A 71 8.75 -14.70 -35.56
N GLY A 72 9.49 -15.07 -34.53
CA GLY A 72 9.71 -14.24 -33.35
C GLY A 72 10.65 -14.91 -32.33
N ILE A 73 10.96 -14.17 -31.28
CA ILE A 73 11.52 -14.69 -30.03
C ILE A 73 10.51 -14.33 -28.97
N GLU A 74 10.01 -15.32 -28.27
CA GLU A 74 8.95 -15.16 -27.29
C GLU A 74 9.38 -15.68 -25.92
N GLN A 75 8.78 -15.12 -24.86
CA GLN A 75 8.95 -15.59 -23.47
C GLN A 75 7.95 -16.71 -23.18
N LEU A 76 8.41 -17.72 -22.46
CA LEU A 76 7.56 -18.82 -21.97
C LEU A 76 6.88 -18.37 -20.66
N ARG A 77 5.72 -17.71 -20.77
CA ARG A 77 5.01 -17.11 -19.66
C ARG A 77 3.52 -17.38 -19.76
N ASP A 78 2.88 -17.63 -18.62
CA ASP A 78 1.42 -17.81 -18.52
C ASP A 78 0.79 -16.59 -17.83
N LYS A 79 0.08 -15.77 -18.60
CA LYS A 79 -0.59 -14.56 -18.10
C LYS A 79 -1.67 -14.85 -17.05
N PHE A 80 -2.25 -16.07 -17.05
CA PHE A 80 -3.21 -16.47 -16.05
C PHE A 80 -2.53 -16.71 -14.69
N LEU A 81 -1.40 -17.45 -14.69
CA LEU A 81 -0.62 -17.67 -13.48
C LEU A 81 -0.03 -16.36 -12.92
N ASP A 82 0.37 -15.44 -13.79
CA ASP A 82 0.82 -14.10 -13.34
C ASP A 82 -0.32 -13.32 -12.66
N SER A 83 -1.53 -13.38 -13.21
CA SER A 83 -2.70 -12.74 -12.59
C SER A 83 -3.07 -13.38 -11.25
N GLU A 84 -3.03 -14.72 -11.18
CA GLU A 84 -3.30 -15.48 -9.95
C GLU A 84 -2.26 -15.13 -8.88
N TYR A 85 -0.98 -15.11 -9.25
CA TYR A 85 0.11 -14.71 -8.36
C TYR A 85 -0.10 -13.30 -7.79
N ARG A 86 -0.35 -12.31 -8.65
CA ARG A 86 -0.53 -10.91 -8.25
C ARG A 86 -1.73 -10.73 -7.31
N THR A 87 -2.82 -11.44 -7.58
CA THR A 87 -3.99 -11.42 -6.72
C THR A 87 -3.67 -12.01 -5.34
N GLN A 88 -3.03 -13.17 -5.29
CA GLN A 88 -2.68 -13.82 -4.04
C GLN A 88 -1.58 -13.06 -3.27
N ASN A 89 -0.63 -12.44 -3.97
CA ASN A 89 0.42 -11.61 -3.38
C ASN A 89 -0.17 -10.38 -2.67
N ALA A 90 -1.23 -9.76 -3.23
CA ALA A 90 -1.93 -8.68 -2.57
C ALA A 90 -2.65 -9.15 -1.29
N VAL A 91 -3.28 -10.32 -1.31
CA VAL A 91 -3.93 -10.88 -0.11
C VAL A 91 -2.89 -11.14 0.99
N ALA A 92 -1.78 -11.82 0.66
CA ALA A 92 -0.68 -12.08 1.58
C ALA A 92 -0.06 -10.77 2.13
N GLY A 93 0.12 -9.75 1.29
CA GLY A 93 0.61 -8.45 1.72
C GLY A 93 -0.27 -7.78 2.78
N SER A 94 -1.60 -7.91 2.67
CA SER A 94 -2.54 -7.37 3.66
C SER A 94 -2.45 -8.11 4.99
N THR A 95 -2.48 -9.45 4.99
CA THR A 95 -2.45 -10.26 6.21
C THR A 95 -1.11 -10.15 6.94
N SER A 96 0.00 -10.19 6.23
CA SER A 96 1.35 -10.04 6.80
C SER A 96 1.53 -8.69 7.50
N THR A 97 0.99 -7.60 6.92
CA THR A 97 1.02 -6.27 7.56
C THR A 97 0.21 -6.26 8.86
N GLN A 98 -0.97 -6.89 8.86
CA GLN A 98 -1.82 -6.97 10.04
C GLN A 98 -1.18 -7.79 11.16
N VAL A 99 -0.62 -8.96 10.86
CA VAL A 99 0.11 -9.81 11.83
C VAL A 99 1.25 -9.02 12.48
N SER A 100 2.08 -8.37 11.67
CA SER A 100 3.23 -7.60 12.19
C SER A 100 2.80 -6.52 13.17
N ALA A 101 1.77 -5.74 12.83
CA ALA A 101 1.31 -4.65 13.70
C ALA A 101 0.59 -5.15 14.96
N LEU A 102 -0.16 -6.26 14.89
CA LEU A 102 -0.78 -6.84 16.08
C LEU A 102 0.27 -7.41 17.05
N LYS A 103 1.36 -8.00 16.54
CA LYS A 103 2.51 -8.43 17.36
C LYS A 103 3.26 -7.24 17.99
N ASP A 104 3.32 -6.09 17.29
CA ASP A 104 3.85 -4.86 17.88
C ASP A 104 2.98 -4.39 19.07
N ILE A 105 1.64 -4.52 18.97
CA ILE A 105 0.71 -4.21 20.08
C ILE A 105 0.87 -5.23 21.21
N GLU A 106 1.04 -6.52 20.92
CA GLU A 106 1.30 -7.55 21.93
C GLU A 106 2.55 -7.22 22.75
N THR A 107 3.61 -6.80 22.05
CA THR A 107 4.86 -6.34 22.69
C THR A 107 4.64 -5.09 23.53
N ALA A 108 3.79 -4.15 23.06
CA ALA A 108 3.47 -2.92 23.78
C ALA A 108 2.67 -3.17 25.07
N LEU A 109 1.84 -4.21 25.11
CA LEU A 109 1.10 -4.59 26.31
C LEU A 109 1.98 -5.33 27.34
N ASP A 110 3.08 -5.96 26.88
CA ASP A 110 4.08 -6.71 27.71
C ASP A 110 3.46 -7.75 28.68
N GLU A 111 2.31 -8.32 28.31
CA GLU A 111 1.58 -9.26 29.14
C GLU A 111 2.23 -10.66 29.25
N SER A 112 3.24 -10.94 28.40
CA SER A 112 4.04 -12.16 28.45
C SER A 112 5.01 -12.20 29.62
N THR A 113 5.27 -11.06 30.26
CA THR A 113 6.17 -10.93 31.43
C THR A 113 5.39 -10.71 32.72
N SER A 114 6.07 -10.86 33.86
CA SER A 114 5.51 -10.53 35.20
C SER A 114 5.30 -9.01 35.43
N ASP A 115 5.56 -8.19 34.41
CA ASP A 115 5.59 -6.73 34.52
C ASP A 115 4.46 -6.03 33.74
N GLY A 116 3.51 -6.76 33.15
CA GLY A 116 2.39 -6.23 32.37
C GLY A 116 1.32 -5.50 33.22
N VAL A 117 0.30 -4.99 32.51
CA VAL A 117 -0.85 -4.31 33.14
C VAL A 117 -1.62 -5.26 34.05
N SER A 118 -1.86 -6.50 33.63
CA SER A 118 -2.54 -7.55 34.42
C SER A 118 -1.77 -7.90 35.69
N ALA A 119 -0.44 -7.97 35.62
CA ALA A 119 0.41 -8.25 36.78
C ALA A 119 0.34 -7.10 37.80
N ALA A 120 0.41 -5.84 37.33
CA ALA A 120 0.28 -4.67 38.19
C ALA A 120 -1.11 -4.57 38.82
N PHE A 121 -2.18 -4.89 38.08
CA PHE A 121 -3.53 -4.97 38.62
C PHE A 121 -3.67 -6.08 39.70
N SER A 122 -3.12 -7.27 39.45
CA SER A 122 -3.12 -8.36 40.42
C SER A 122 -2.35 -7.99 41.70
N ALA A 123 -1.24 -7.26 41.57
CA ALA A 123 -0.48 -6.75 42.71
C ALA A 123 -1.32 -5.73 43.54
N LEU A 124 -2.08 -4.86 42.87
CA LEU A 124 -3.00 -3.93 43.52
C LEU A 124 -4.08 -4.68 44.31
N ILE A 125 -4.76 -5.66 43.67
CA ILE A 125 -5.76 -6.50 44.32
C ILE A 125 -5.18 -7.20 45.56
N LYS A 126 -3.99 -7.78 45.45
CA LYS A 126 -3.32 -8.44 46.57
C LYS A 126 -3.04 -7.49 47.75
N GLN A 127 -2.67 -6.25 47.50
CA GLN A 127 -2.50 -5.25 48.57
C GLN A 127 -3.84 -4.92 49.24
N MET A 128 -4.91 -4.81 48.48
CA MET A 128 -6.28 -4.56 49.00
C MET A 128 -6.76 -5.74 49.86
N GLU A 129 -6.58 -6.98 49.39
CA GLU A 129 -6.91 -8.21 50.13
C GLU A 129 -6.11 -8.31 51.45
N GLY A 130 -4.82 -7.97 51.41
CA GLY A 130 -4.00 -7.89 52.59
C GLY A 130 -4.49 -6.90 53.62
N LEU A 131 -4.99 -5.72 53.20
CA LEU A 131 -5.60 -4.73 54.09
C LEU A 131 -6.90 -5.20 54.74
N THR A 132 -7.68 -6.05 54.04
CA THR A 132 -8.90 -6.60 54.62
C THR A 132 -8.66 -7.75 55.61
N SER A 133 -7.59 -8.52 55.41
CA SER A 133 -7.27 -9.74 56.19
C SER A 133 -6.47 -9.47 57.43
N SER A 134 -5.62 -8.44 57.44
CA SER A 134 -4.66 -8.17 58.50
C SER A 134 -5.08 -7.00 59.34
N GLY A 135 -5.68 -7.25 60.48
CA GLY A 135 -6.14 -6.26 61.45
C GLY A 135 -5.07 -5.37 62.06
N SER A 136 -3.80 -5.46 61.70
CA SER A 136 -2.68 -4.54 62.05
C SER A 136 -1.30 -5.05 61.56
N SER A 137 -1.23 -5.69 60.37
CA SER A 137 0.05 -6.06 59.80
C SER A 137 0.76 -4.81 59.23
N THR A 138 1.99 -4.60 59.63
CA THR A 138 2.86 -3.53 59.12
C THR A 138 3.24 -3.74 57.62
N THR A 139 2.92 -4.91 57.04
CA THR A 139 3.22 -5.29 55.67
C THR A 139 2.19 -4.68 54.71
N TYR A 140 0.92 -4.58 55.13
CA TYR A 140 -0.17 -4.05 54.32
C TYR A 140 -0.62 -2.72 54.92
N THR A 141 -0.23 -1.64 54.27
CA THR A 141 -0.50 -0.26 54.72
C THR A 141 -1.13 0.53 53.57
N GLU A 142 -1.75 1.67 53.91
CA GLU A 142 -2.22 2.61 52.89
C GLU A 142 -1.09 3.04 51.93
N SER A 143 0.14 3.17 52.43
CA SER A 143 1.31 3.52 51.61
C SER A 143 1.62 2.43 50.57
N THR A 144 1.63 1.15 50.96
CA THR A 144 1.89 0.05 50.02
C THR A 144 0.77 -0.12 49.02
N LEU A 145 -0.48 0.13 49.41
CA LEU A 145 -1.61 0.18 48.48
C LEU A 145 -1.46 1.33 47.47
N LYS A 146 -1.08 2.53 47.94
CA LYS A 146 -0.84 3.68 47.07
C LYS A 146 0.29 3.42 46.09
N GLU A 147 1.38 2.75 46.50
CA GLU A 147 2.47 2.34 45.63
C GLU A 147 1.99 1.34 44.55
N ALA A 148 1.22 0.33 44.92
CA ALA A 148 0.65 -0.63 43.96
C ALA A 148 -0.34 0.06 42.97
N ALA A 149 -1.15 0.98 43.46
CA ALA A 149 -2.04 1.78 42.63
C ALA A 149 -1.28 2.70 41.67
N SER A 150 -0.18 3.30 42.14
CA SER A 150 0.71 4.10 41.31
C SER A 150 1.40 3.27 40.21
N LEU A 151 1.84 2.06 40.57
CA LEU A 151 2.43 1.13 39.59
C LEU A 151 1.42 0.74 38.51
N PHE A 152 0.17 0.40 38.89
CA PHE A 152 -0.89 0.09 37.93
C PHE A 152 -1.18 1.26 36.98
N ALA A 153 -1.35 2.47 37.53
CA ALA A 153 -1.55 3.69 36.74
C ALA A 153 -0.36 3.93 35.77
N THR A 154 0.87 3.73 36.23
CA THR A 154 2.08 3.90 35.41
C THR A 154 2.13 2.86 34.29
N LYS A 155 1.78 1.60 34.56
CA LYS A 155 1.75 0.54 33.53
C LYS A 155 0.68 0.82 32.48
N LEU A 156 -0.49 1.32 32.86
CA LEU A 156 -1.51 1.79 31.92
C LEU A 156 -1.00 2.92 31.02
N ASN A 157 -0.29 3.90 31.60
CA ASN A 157 0.30 5.02 30.85
C ASN A 157 1.35 4.53 29.83
N ILE A 158 2.21 3.59 30.23
CA ILE A 158 3.25 3.03 29.35
C ILE A 158 2.58 2.27 28.20
N ALA A 159 1.67 1.32 28.50
CA ALA A 159 0.98 0.53 27.48
C ALA A 159 0.21 1.43 26.49
N ALA A 160 -0.49 2.45 26.99
CA ALA A 160 -1.18 3.42 26.14
C ALA A 160 -0.21 4.18 25.24
N GLY A 161 0.92 4.66 25.79
CA GLY A 161 1.95 5.38 25.04
C GLY A 161 2.64 4.52 23.97
N ASP A 162 2.82 3.24 24.23
CA ASP A 162 3.43 2.31 23.27
C ASP A 162 2.46 1.92 22.16
N ILE A 163 1.17 1.77 22.45
CA ILE A 163 0.13 1.63 21.42
C ILE A 163 0.04 2.90 20.55
N ASP A 164 0.12 4.10 21.13
CA ASP A 164 0.12 5.37 20.39
C ASP A 164 1.35 5.47 19.45
N LYS A 165 2.53 4.99 19.90
CA LYS A 165 3.74 4.89 19.06
C LYS A 165 3.53 3.88 17.92
N THR A 166 2.94 2.72 18.21
CA THR A 166 2.63 1.71 17.18
C THR A 166 1.72 2.30 16.10
N TRP A 167 0.66 3.03 16.50
CA TRP A 167 -0.20 3.72 15.54
C TRP A 167 0.60 4.70 14.66
N SER A 168 1.43 5.53 15.27
CA SER A 168 2.27 6.51 14.57
C SER A 168 3.27 5.85 13.63
N GLN A 169 3.83 4.71 14.03
CA GLN A 169 4.74 3.92 13.19
C GLN A 169 4.02 3.33 11.97
N GLN A 170 2.83 2.74 12.14
CA GLN A 170 2.05 2.21 11.03
C GLN A 170 1.59 3.33 10.07
N TYR A 171 1.26 4.51 10.60
CA TYR A 171 0.97 5.68 9.79
C TYR A 171 2.19 6.12 8.95
N ASN A 172 3.39 6.15 9.54
CA ASN A 172 4.62 6.44 8.82
C ASN A 172 4.94 5.38 7.76
N TYR A 173 4.67 4.10 8.03
CA TYR A 173 4.83 3.04 7.04
C TYR A 173 3.86 3.23 5.86
N LEU A 174 2.62 3.62 6.10
CA LEU A 174 1.67 3.92 5.03
C LEU A 174 2.12 5.12 4.19
N THR A 175 2.50 6.23 4.83
CA THR A 175 2.80 7.51 4.15
C THR A 175 4.17 7.51 3.49
N SER A 176 5.22 7.24 4.26
CA SER A 176 6.61 7.45 3.83
C SER A 176 7.18 6.27 3.05
N TYR A 177 6.72 5.04 3.32
CA TYR A 177 7.23 3.84 2.68
C TYR A 177 6.22 3.24 1.70
N GLY A 178 5.01 2.93 2.11
CA GLY A 178 4.02 2.23 1.30
C GLY A 178 3.61 3.04 0.07
N THR A 179 3.07 4.22 0.30
CA THR A 179 2.57 5.09 -0.78
C THR A 179 3.72 5.60 -1.67
N SER A 180 4.87 5.96 -1.08
CA SER A 180 6.05 6.38 -1.84
C SER A 180 6.61 5.25 -2.73
N LYS A 181 6.68 4.03 -2.21
CA LYS A 181 7.13 2.86 -2.99
C LYS A 181 6.16 2.55 -4.14
N VAL A 182 4.85 2.59 -3.87
CA VAL A 182 3.81 2.41 -4.90
C VAL A 182 3.98 3.45 -6.02
N ASN A 183 4.11 4.73 -5.67
CA ASN A 183 4.28 5.79 -6.67
C ASN A 183 5.56 5.63 -7.48
N THR A 184 6.65 5.18 -6.84
CA THR A 184 7.92 4.88 -7.55
C THR A 184 7.75 3.73 -8.54
N LEU A 185 7.08 2.64 -8.14
CA LEU A 185 6.81 1.50 -9.02
C LEU A 185 5.90 1.88 -10.19
N LEU A 186 4.85 2.66 -9.96
CA LEU A 186 3.96 3.15 -11.04
C LEU A 186 4.73 3.99 -12.06
N LYS A 187 5.61 4.87 -11.59
CA LYS A 187 6.49 5.68 -12.45
C LYS A 187 7.44 4.80 -13.26
N ASN A 188 8.09 3.82 -12.63
CA ASN A 188 9.01 2.91 -13.30
C ASN A 188 8.29 2.08 -14.38
N ILE A 189 7.12 1.51 -14.05
CA ILE A 189 6.30 0.73 -14.98
C ILE A 189 5.91 1.56 -16.20
N ALA A 190 5.52 2.83 -16.02
CA ALA A 190 5.20 3.74 -17.12
C ALA A 190 6.45 4.05 -17.98
N GLY A 191 7.60 4.32 -17.36
CA GLY A 191 8.87 4.56 -18.05
C GLY A 191 9.36 3.35 -18.84
N LEU A 192 9.28 2.15 -18.26
CA LEU A 192 9.57 0.89 -18.95
C LEU A 192 8.61 0.66 -20.11
N SER A 193 7.31 0.97 -19.96
CA SER A 193 6.32 0.83 -21.02
C SER A 193 6.60 1.74 -22.20
N ASP A 194 7.08 2.97 -21.97
CA ASP A 194 7.52 3.88 -23.04
C ASP A 194 8.77 3.35 -23.77
N THR A 195 9.75 2.84 -23.01
CA THR A 195 10.98 2.25 -23.57
C THR A 195 10.69 1.00 -24.39
N ILE A 196 9.81 0.11 -23.90
CA ILE A 196 9.36 -1.09 -24.62
C ILE A 196 8.67 -0.70 -25.93
N LYS A 197 7.77 0.29 -25.89
CA LYS A 197 7.10 0.81 -27.09
C LYS A 197 8.12 1.33 -28.11
N GLY A 198 9.13 2.08 -27.68
CA GLY A 198 10.22 2.56 -28.55
C GLY A 198 11.01 1.44 -29.19
N ALA A 199 11.34 0.39 -28.46
CA ALA A 199 12.04 -0.79 -28.95
C ALA A 199 11.19 -1.59 -29.96
N GLN A 200 9.89 -1.81 -29.67
CA GLN A 200 8.97 -2.51 -30.57
C GLN A 200 8.74 -1.73 -31.89
N LEU A 201 8.68 -0.40 -31.83
CA LEU A 201 8.62 0.45 -33.03
C LEU A 201 9.88 0.28 -33.90
N SER A 202 11.03 0.05 -33.28
CA SER A 202 12.31 -0.24 -33.95
C SER A 202 12.41 -1.69 -34.42
N GLY A 203 11.43 -2.53 -34.13
CA GLY A 203 11.39 -3.95 -34.52
C GLY A 203 12.15 -4.88 -33.57
N GLN A 204 12.43 -4.43 -32.34
CA GLN A 204 13.06 -5.24 -31.30
C GLN A 204 12.03 -5.76 -30.30
N PRO A 205 12.08 -7.03 -29.85
CA PRO A 205 11.08 -7.60 -28.95
C PRO A 205 11.16 -7.07 -27.50
N ALA A 206 12.30 -6.50 -27.08
CA ALA A 206 12.53 -5.89 -25.76
C ALA A 206 12.18 -6.81 -24.56
N LEU A 207 12.55 -8.10 -24.66
CA LEU A 207 12.10 -9.14 -23.72
C LEU A 207 12.61 -8.91 -22.29
N GLU A 208 13.84 -8.43 -22.15
CA GLU A 208 14.46 -8.12 -20.85
C GLU A 208 13.73 -6.94 -20.15
N LEU A 209 13.30 -5.93 -20.91
CA LEU A 209 12.50 -4.81 -20.37
C LEU A 209 11.09 -5.27 -19.98
N LEU A 210 10.55 -6.27 -20.68
CA LEU A 210 9.28 -6.90 -20.28
C LEU A 210 9.42 -7.66 -18.97
N ASP A 211 10.54 -8.35 -18.74
CA ASP A 211 10.82 -9.02 -17.47
C ASP A 211 10.93 -8.02 -16.32
N GLU A 212 11.69 -6.94 -16.50
CA GLU A 212 11.84 -5.87 -15.51
C GLU A 212 10.48 -5.23 -15.17
N ARG A 213 9.68 -4.89 -16.20
CA ARG A 213 8.32 -4.34 -16.00
C ARG A 213 7.41 -5.31 -15.25
N ASN A 214 7.47 -6.59 -15.57
CA ASN A 214 6.66 -7.60 -14.89
C ASN A 214 7.10 -7.80 -13.44
N SER A 215 8.39 -7.74 -13.15
CA SER A 215 8.93 -7.77 -11.79
C SER A 215 8.41 -6.57 -10.97
N ASP A 216 8.42 -5.35 -11.54
CA ASP A 216 7.87 -4.17 -10.90
C ASP A 216 6.35 -4.30 -10.64
N ILE A 217 5.59 -4.91 -11.56
CA ILE A 217 4.15 -5.16 -11.37
C ILE A 217 3.93 -6.21 -10.28
N ASP A 218 4.75 -7.25 -10.23
CA ASP A 218 4.68 -8.29 -9.21
C ASP A 218 5.02 -7.71 -7.81
N GLU A 219 6.03 -6.84 -7.71
CA GLU A 219 6.34 -6.11 -6.48
C GLU A 219 5.19 -5.15 -6.09
N LEU A 220 4.65 -4.39 -7.05
CA LEU A 220 3.50 -3.51 -6.82
C LEU A 220 2.29 -4.27 -6.28
N SER A 221 2.06 -5.48 -6.77
CA SER A 221 0.92 -6.31 -6.37
C SER A 221 0.92 -6.65 -4.88
N GLN A 222 2.07 -6.62 -4.20
CA GLN A 222 2.14 -6.80 -2.75
C GLN A 222 1.51 -5.62 -1.98
N TYR A 223 1.58 -4.42 -2.56
CA TYR A 223 1.06 -3.20 -1.93
C TYR A 223 -0.39 -2.93 -2.25
N ILE A 224 -0.83 -3.22 -3.47
CA ILE A 224 -2.20 -3.00 -3.96
C ILE A 224 -2.60 -4.08 -4.95
N SER A 225 -3.88 -4.46 -4.97
CA SER A 225 -4.38 -5.40 -5.97
C SER A 225 -4.46 -4.74 -7.34
N VAL A 226 -3.82 -5.35 -8.34
CA VAL A 226 -3.71 -4.79 -9.69
C VAL A 226 -4.07 -5.82 -10.75
N LYS A 227 -4.66 -5.35 -11.85
CA LYS A 227 -4.88 -6.13 -13.05
C LYS A 227 -4.16 -5.49 -14.23
N ALA A 228 -3.24 -6.25 -14.84
CA ALA A 228 -2.56 -5.84 -16.06
C ALA A 228 -3.38 -6.27 -17.29
N VAL A 229 -3.63 -5.34 -18.17
CA VAL A 229 -4.29 -5.56 -19.45
C VAL A 229 -3.37 -5.08 -20.57
N GLU A 230 -2.89 -5.99 -21.38
CA GLU A 230 -2.10 -5.68 -22.57
C GLU A 230 -3.00 -5.76 -23.79
N SER A 231 -2.96 -4.72 -24.61
CA SER A 231 -3.71 -4.67 -25.86
C SER A 231 -2.84 -4.17 -27.00
N PRO A 232 -2.91 -4.82 -28.17
CA PRO A 232 -2.20 -4.35 -29.35
C PRO A 232 -2.79 -3.03 -29.83
N THR A 233 -1.96 -2.00 -29.95
CA THR A 233 -2.34 -0.68 -30.46
C THR A 233 -1.71 -0.48 -31.83
N ASP A 234 -2.52 -0.22 -32.85
CA ASP A 234 -2.03 0.11 -34.19
C ASP A 234 -1.42 1.52 -34.17
N VAL A 235 -0.14 1.59 -34.48
CA VAL A 235 0.63 2.86 -34.54
C VAL A 235 0.81 3.37 -35.98
N GLY A 236 0.12 2.76 -36.94
CA GLY A 236 0.19 3.10 -38.35
C GLY A 236 1.30 2.34 -39.11
N GLY A 237 1.21 2.38 -40.44
CA GLY A 237 2.21 1.69 -41.29
C GLY A 237 2.18 0.16 -41.20
N GLY A 238 1.11 -0.45 -40.69
CA GLY A 238 0.98 -1.88 -40.49
C GLY A 238 1.78 -2.42 -39.30
N LYS A 239 2.21 -1.55 -38.38
CA LYS A 239 2.88 -1.93 -37.14
C LYS A 239 1.93 -1.81 -35.96
N SER A 240 2.00 -2.80 -35.07
CA SER A 240 1.30 -2.82 -33.79
C SER A 240 2.31 -2.89 -32.66
N VAL A 241 2.03 -2.20 -31.56
CA VAL A 241 2.80 -2.26 -30.32
C VAL A 241 1.88 -2.66 -29.17
N ASP A 242 2.39 -3.41 -28.23
CA ASP A 242 1.63 -3.78 -27.03
C ASP A 242 1.61 -2.62 -26.04
N THR A 243 0.42 -2.10 -25.77
CA THR A 243 0.21 -1.07 -24.75
C THR A 243 -0.31 -1.71 -23.47
N LEU A 244 0.39 -1.46 -22.38
CA LEU A 244 -0.03 -1.86 -21.04
C LEU A 244 -1.03 -0.85 -20.47
N SER A 245 -2.16 -1.34 -19.99
CA SER A 245 -3.05 -0.63 -19.07
C SER A 245 -3.10 -1.40 -17.75
N LEU A 246 -2.62 -0.76 -16.67
CA LEU A 246 -2.67 -1.31 -15.32
C LEU A 246 -3.80 -0.64 -14.57
N VAL A 247 -4.73 -1.43 -14.02
CA VAL A 247 -5.92 -0.94 -13.33
C VAL A 247 -5.99 -1.50 -11.91
N LEU A 248 -6.65 -0.76 -11.01
CA LEU A 248 -6.94 -1.24 -9.67
C LEU A 248 -7.90 -2.44 -9.75
N ALA A 249 -7.65 -3.46 -8.96
CA ALA A 249 -8.44 -4.69 -8.94
C ALA A 249 -9.08 -4.94 -7.55
N ASP A 250 -10.15 -5.72 -7.56
CA ASP A 250 -10.79 -6.24 -6.35
C ASP A 250 -9.99 -7.40 -5.71
N SER A 251 -10.47 -7.94 -4.61
CA SER A 251 -9.85 -9.08 -3.92
C SER A 251 -9.82 -10.38 -4.73
N SER A 252 -10.57 -10.45 -5.82
CA SER A 252 -10.62 -11.59 -6.75
C SER A 252 -9.81 -11.35 -8.03
N GLY A 253 -9.11 -10.23 -8.15
CA GLY A 253 -8.31 -9.87 -9.33
C GLY A 253 -9.11 -9.29 -10.50
N ASN A 254 -10.41 -8.94 -10.31
CA ASN A 254 -11.19 -8.29 -11.34
C ASN A 254 -10.99 -6.77 -11.31
N ALA A 255 -11.00 -6.14 -12.48
CA ALA A 255 -10.86 -4.69 -12.56
C ALA A 255 -12.00 -3.96 -11.84
N LEU A 256 -11.70 -3.09 -10.90
CA LEU A 256 -12.67 -2.25 -10.21
C LEU A 256 -13.28 -1.21 -11.15
N GLY A 257 -14.57 -0.91 -10.96
CA GLY A 257 -15.29 0.10 -11.74
C GLY A 257 -15.23 -0.14 -13.26
N ASN A 258 -15.20 -1.40 -13.73
CA ASN A 258 -14.97 -1.75 -15.14
C ASN A 258 -13.67 -1.17 -15.73
N GLY A 259 -12.63 -1.01 -14.90
CA GLY A 259 -11.33 -0.47 -15.32
C GLY A 259 -11.26 1.06 -15.32
N ALA A 260 -12.17 1.73 -14.62
CA ALA A 260 -12.16 3.19 -14.49
C ALA A 260 -10.93 3.70 -13.72
N TYR A 261 -10.44 2.92 -12.74
CA TYR A 261 -9.30 3.30 -11.90
C TYR A 261 -7.98 2.84 -12.53
N LYS A 262 -7.53 3.58 -13.54
CA LYS A 262 -6.25 3.31 -14.20
C LYS A 262 -5.10 3.82 -13.34
N LEU A 263 -4.10 2.96 -13.15
CA LEU A 263 -2.86 3.26 -12.43
C LEU A 263 -1.74 3.61 -13.40
N VAL A 264 -1.66 2.90 -14.53
CA VAL A 264 -0.75 3.16 -15.64
C VAL A 264 -1.53 2.96 -16.94
N ASP A 265 -1.27 3.82 -17.94
CA ASP A 265 -1.81 3.69 -19.29
C ASP A 265 -0.73 4.10 -20.30
N GLY A 266 -0.01 3.12 -20.81
CA GLY A 266 1.17 3.35 -21.64
C GLY A 266 2.28 4.07 -20.88
N ASP A 267 2.57 5.32 -21.24
CA ASP A 267 3.60 6.18 -20.67
C ASP A 267 3.09 7.14 -19.57
N GLN A 268 1.82 7.04 -19.22
CA GLN A 268 1.20 7.84 -18.18
C GLN A 268 0.97 7.00 -16.92
N TYR A 269 1.10 7.63 -15.75
CA TYR A 269 0.86 6.99 -14.46
C TYR A 269 0.08 7.88 -13.50
N ALA A 270 -0.65 7.25 -12.60
CA ALA A 270 -1.32 7.89 -11.49
C ALA A 270 -0.42 7.86 -10.24
N SER A 271 -0.68 8.74 -9.27
CA SER A 271 0.00 8.73 -7.98
C SER A 271 -1.00 8.60 -6.85
N PHE A 272 -0.63 7.88 -5.80
CA PHE A 272 -1.39 7.81 -4.56
C PHE A 272 -0.96 8.92 -3.60
N SER A 273 -1.91 9.43 -2.85
CA SER A 273 -1.71 10.35 -1.73
C SER A 273 -2.38 9.84 -0.46
N VAL A 274 -1.93 10.29 0.69
CA VAL A 274 -2.50 10.00 2.00
C VAL A 274 -2.92 11.30 2.67
N SER A 275 -4.13 11.36 3.21
CA SER A 275 -4.64 12.51 3.93
C SER A 275 -5.10 12.08 5.34
N PRO A 276 -4.72 12.83 6.38
CA PRO A 276 -3.79 13.97 6.42
C PRO A 276 -2.37 13.56 6.06
N ALA A 277 -1.56 14.48 5.49
CA ALA A 277 -0.24 14.15 4.92
C ALA A 277 0.87 13.96 5.94
N SER A 278 0.84 14.65 7.06
CA SER A 278 1.80 14.55 8.15
C SER A 278 1.19 15.06 9.45
N ASP A 279 1.79 14.68 10.58
CA ASP A 279 1.41 15.11 11.93
C ASP A 279 -0.07 14.87 12.26
N ALA A 280 -0.66 13.81 11.69
CA ALA A 280 -2.00 13.40 12.08
C ALA A 280 -2.03 13.11 13.58
N ALA A 281 -2.98 13.72 14.29
CA ALA A 281 -3.27 13.29 15.66
C ALA A 281 -3.59 11.79 15.65
N ALA A 282 -3.09 11.05 16.62
CA ALA A 282 -3.36 9.62 16.71
C ALA A 282 -4.87 9.33 16.61
N TYR A 283 -5.20 8.28 15.87
CA TYR A 283 -6.59 7.82 15.63
C TYR A 283 -7.45 8.75 14.77
N THR A 284 -6.85 9.70 14.06
CA THR A 284 -7.56 10.45 13.01
C THR A 284 -7.84 9.53 11.82
N GLN A 285 -8.99 9.72 11.16
CA GLN A 285 -9.33 8.99 9.93
C GLN A 285 -8.29 9.25 8.85
N VAL A 286 -7.65 8.19 8.38
CA VAL A 286 -6.67 8.24 7.28
C VAL A 286 -7.36 7.84 5.99
N ASN A 287 -7.21 8.67 4.97
CA ASN A 287 -7.79 8.44 3.65
C ASN A 287 -6.70 8.36 2.59
N ILE A 288 -6.94 7.53 1.60
CA ILE A 288 -6.11 7.43 0.39
C ILE A 288 -6.85 8.09 -0.77
N GLY A 289 -6.12 8.86 -1.56
CA GLY A 289 -6.56 9.42 -2.83
C GLY A 289 -5.71 8.90 -3.98
N LEU A 290 -6.28 8.82 -5.16
CA LEU A 290 -5.59 8.48 -6.40
C LEU A 290 -5.77 9.64 -7.38
N GLY A 291 -4.67 10.23 -7.84
CA GLY A 291 -4.66 11.27 -8.86
C GLY A 291 -4.92 10.74 -10.26
N GLY A 292 -5.19 11.64 -11.20
CA GLY A 292 -5.35 11.31 -12.62
C GLY A 292 -4.03 10.86 -13.27
N LEU A 293 -4.14 10.33 -14.49
CA LEU A 293 -2.96 9.89 -15.27
C LEU A 293 -2.22 11.09 -15.85
N THR A 294 -0.91 11.17 -15.63
CA THR A 294 0.00 12.16 -16.24
C THR A 294 1.35 11.53 -16.57
N LYS A 295 2.15 12.19 -17.43
CA LYS A 295 3.51 11.70 -17.78
C LYS A 295 4.57 12.05 -16.75
N ASP A 296 4.37 13.11 -16.00
CA ASP A 296 5.36 13.70 -15.08
C ASP A 296 5.01 13.53 -13.59
N GLY A 297 3.87 12.89 -13.29
CA GLY A 297 3.39 12.69 -11.92
C GLY A 297 2.74 13.93 -11.30
N SER A 298 2.40 14.94 -12.09
CA SER A 298 1.69 16.15 -11.65
C SER A 298 0.18 15.91 -11.43
N ASN A 299 -0.16 14.75 -10.91
CA ASN A 299 -1.52 14.19 -10.88
C ASN A 299 -2.50 14.96 -10.02
N PHE A 300 -1.99 15.79 -9.11
CA PHE A 300 -2.80 16.61 -8.20
C PHE A 300 -2.74 18.10 -8.55
N GLU A 301 -2.06 18.48 -9.64
CA GLU A 301 -1.96 19.87 -10.04
C GLU A 301 -3.21 20.35 -10.77
N VAL A 302 -3.61 21.59 -10.46
CA VAL A 302 -4.59 22.35 -11.25
C VAL A 302 -3.84 23.35 -12.11
N SER A 303 -3.95 23.22 -13.42
CA SER A 303 -3.33 24.16 -14.36
C SER A 303 -4.31 25.27 -14.78
N SER A 304 -3.83 26.51 -14.88
CA SER A 304 -4.55 27.59 -15.52
C SER A 304 -4.70 27.34 -17.03
N LYS A 305 -5.54 28.11 -17.70
CA LYS A 305 -5.42 28.26 -19.15
C LYS A 305 -4.17 29.07 -19.50
N PRO A 306 -3.71 29.03 -20.76
CA PRO A 306 -2.59 29.86 -21.18
C PRO A 306 -2.82 31.35 -20.84
N ILE A 307 -1.85 31.96 -20.17
CA ILE A 307 -1.94 33.33 -19.63
C ILE A 307 -1.13 34.28 -20.49
N THR A 308 -1.74 35.41 -20.83
CA THR A 308 -1.02 36.53 -21.43
C THR A 308 -0.68 37.56 -20.35
N THR A 309 0.61 37.80 -20.13
CA THR A 309 1.09 38.79 -19.17
C THR A 309 1.08 40.22 -19.77
N GLY A 310 1.17 41.24 -18.91
CA GLY A 310 1.21 42.64 -19.31
C GLY A 310 -0.10 43.40 -19.18
N ALA A 311 -1.22 42.74 -18.91
CA ALA A 311 -2.49 43.37 -18.57
C ALA A 311 -2.73 43.39 -17.06
N ALA A 312 -3.33 44.48 -16.55
CA ALA A 312 -3.77 44.53 -15.14
C ALA A 312 -4.86 43.48 -14.89
N THR A 313 -4.77 42.80 -13.79
CA THR A 313 -5.78 41.84 -13.35
C THR A 313 -6.27 42.18 -11.94
N ASN A 314 -7.58 41.99 -11.71
CA ASN A 314 -8.19 41.97 -10.39
C ASN A 314 -9.03 40.72 -10.31
N SER A 315 -8.36 39.60 -10.01
CA SER A 315 -8.94 38.26 -10.05
C SER A 315 -9.09 37.69 -8.64
N THR A 316 -10.26 37.14 -8.35
CA THR A 316 -10.57 36.51 -7.07
C THR A 316 -10.84 35.03 -7.28
N TYR A 317 -10.15 34.20 -6.50
CA TYR A 317 -10.27 32.76 -6.53
C TYR A 317 -10.50 32.18 -5.15
N THR A 318 -11.33 31.17 -5.09
CA THR A 318 -11.51 30.34 -3.91
C THR A 318 -10.74 29.03 -4.11
N PHE A 319 -9.80 28.77 -3.20
CA PHE A 319 -9.02 27.55 -3.13
C PHE A 319 -9.59 26.67 -2.02
N GLU A 320 -9.85 25.42 -2.35
CA GLU A 320 -10.23 24.39 -1.40
C GLU A 320 -9.19 23.27 -1.48
N VAL A 321 -8.49 22.99 -0.36
CA VAL A 321 -7.44 21.98 -0.27
C VAL A 321 -7.56 21.22 1.04
N GLY A 322 -7.69 19.90 0.98
CA GLY A 322 -7.78 19.05 2.16
C GLY A 322 -8.91 19.47 3.13
N GLY A 323 -10.07 19.90 2.61
CA GLY A 323 -11.21 20.38 3.40
C GLY A 323 -11.04 21.79 3.99
N SER A 324 -9.92 22.48 3.72
CA SER A 324 -9.70 23.88 4.11
C SER A 324 -9.98 24.80 2.92
N THR A 325 -10.75 25.86 3.13
CA THR A 325 -11.12 26.81 2.06
C THR A 325 -10.53 28.19 2.34
N SER A 326 -9.98 28.82 1.33
CA SER A 326 -9.52 30.21 1.37
C SER A 326 -9.82 30.94 0.09
N THR A 327 -10.21 32.21 0.20
CA THR A 327 -10.41 33.09 -0.96
C THR A 327 -9.28 34.10 -1.03
N ILE A 328 -8.59 34.13 -2.14
CA ILE A 328 -7.50 35.07 -2.42
C ILE A 328 -7.88 36.02 -3.55
N SER A 329 -7.41 37.25 -3.49
CA SER A 329 -7.59 38.26 -4.53
C SER A 329 -6.22 38.69 -5.04
N VAL A 330 -6.05 38.63 -6.37
CA VAL A 330 -4.82 39.00 -7.04
C VAL A 330 -5.08 40.27 -7.87
N ASP A 331 -4.70 41.40 -7.29
CA ASP A 331 -4.73 42.72 -7.96
C ASP A 331 -3.28 43.10 -8.32
N PHE A 332 -2.92 42.90 -9.59
CA PHE A 332 -1.54 42.99 -10.03
C PHE A 332 -1.43 43.09 -11.55
N THR A 333 -0.43 43.80 -12.02
CA THR A 333 -0.06 43.80 -13.45
C THR A 333 1.21 42.98 -13.63
N PRO A 334 1.10 41.71 -14.06
CA PRO A 334 2.25 40.83 -14.19
C PRO A 334 3.16 41.21 -15.34
N SER A 335 4.42 41.51 -15.07
CA SER A 335 5.43 41.77 -16.10
C SER A 335 5.86 40.48 -16.83
N ASN A 336 5.77 39.32 -16.16
CA ASN A 336 6.08 38.00 -16.69
C ASN A 336 5.44 36.89 -15.80
N MET A 337 5.50 35.65 -16.27
CA MET A 337 4.93 34.50 -15.55
C MET A 337 5.55 34.30 -14.17
N LYS A 338 6.86 34.54 -14.01
CA LYS A 338 7.54 34.42 -12.71
C LYS A 338 7.02 35.41 -11.67
N ALA A 339 6.77 36.68 -12.09
CA ALA A 339 6.18 37.68 -11.22
C ALA A 339 4.75 37.32 -10.81
N LEU A 340 3.96 36.75 -11.73
CA LEU A 340 2.61 36.25 -11.44
C LEU A 340 2.64 35.04 -10.48
N GLN A 341 3.52 34.08 -10.71
CA GLN A 341 3.73 32.95 -9.81
C GLN A 341 4.05 33.41 -8.38
N THR A 342 5.01 34.33 -8.24
CA THR A 342 5.41 34.88 -6.95
C THR A 342 4.25 35.58 -6.25
N LYS A 343 3.43 36.31 -6.98
CA LYS A 343 2.26 37.01 -6.43
C LYS A 343 1.21 36.02 -5.92
N PHE A 344 0.86 34.98 -6.70
CA PHE A 344 -0.07 33.96 -6.26
C PHE A 344 0.45 33.21 -5.02
N GLN A 345 1.73 32.82 -5.01
CA GLN A 345 2.32 32.14 -3.85
C GLN A 345 2.25 33.04 -2.60
N SER A 346 2.59 34.33 -2.71
CA SER A 346 2.53 35.26 -1.59
C SER A 346 1.12 35.44 -1.03
N GLU A 347 0.10 35.47 -1.88
CA GLU A 347 -1.29 35.56 -1.43
C GLU A 347 -1.75 34.27 -0.73
N LEU A 348 -1.35 33.11 -1.27
CA LEU A 348 -1.64 31.81 -0.65
C LEU A 348 -0.95 31.67 0.72
N ASP A 349 0.33 32.08 0.82
CA ASP A 349 1.09 32.02 2.07
C ASP A 349 0.58 33.00 3.14
N SER A 350 -0.18 34.01 2.72
CA SER A 350 -0.84 34.96 3.63
C SER A 350 -2.27 34.54 4.00
N SER A 351 -2.74 33.42 3.51
CA SER A 351 -4.12 32.94 3.65
C SER A 351 -4.27 31.84 4.70
N SER A 352 -5.51 31.38 4.95
CA SER A 352 -5.81 30.26 5.87
C SER A 352 -5.27 28.90 5.38
N ILE A 353 -4.77 28.81 4.15
CA ILE A 353 -4.16 27.62 3.55
C ILE A 353 -2.65 27.82 3.29
N ALA A 354 -2.01 28.68 4.09
CA ALA A 354 -0.56 28.92 4.00
C ALA A 354 0.23 27.62 4.06
N GLY A 355 1.19 27.46 3.12
CA GLY A 355 2.02 26.26 3.03
C GLY A 355 1.33 25.01 2.48
N LYS A 356 0.02 25.04 2.19
CA LYS A 356 -0.72 23.87 1.68
C LYS A 356 -0.74 23.78 0.15
N VAL A 357 -0.43 24.86 -0.57
CA VAL A 357 -0.42 24.90 -2.03
C VAL A 357 0.86 25.53 -2.52
N THR A 358 1.51 24.89 -3.49
CA THR A 358 2.69 25.40 -4.18
C THR A 358 2.29 25.86 -5.58
N VAL A 359 2.78 27.03 -6.01
CA VAL A 359 2.54 27.56 -7.35
C VAL A 359 3.75 27.32 -8.23
N GLY A 360 3.58 26.62 -9.34
CA GLY A 360 4.58 26.37 -10.37
C GLY A 360 4.30 27.12 -11.68
N ILE A 361 5.18 26.94 -12.64
CA ILE A 361 4.99 27.37 -14.03
C ILE A 361 5.15 26.13 -14.91
N SER A 362 4.24 25.93 -15.87
CA SER A 362 4.29 24.81 -16.82
C SER A 362 5.60 24.80 -17.63
N SER A 363 6.01 23.64 -18.13
CA SER A 363 7.25 23.46 -18.87
C SER A 363 7.34 24.32 -20.15
N ASP A 364 6.20 24.67 -20.73
CA ASP A 364 6.08 25.57 -21.88
C ASP A 364 6.08 27.07 -21.50
N GLY A 365 6.07 27.39 -20.19
CA GLY A 365 6.08 28.73 -19.65
C GLY A 365 4.80 29.52 -19.83
N THR A 366 3.69 28.92 -20.26
CA THR A 366 2.44 29.62 -20.62
C THR A 366 1.37 29.53 -19.55
N GLN A 367 1.46 28.64 -18.60
CA GLN A 367 0.43 28.35 -17.57
C GLN A 367 1.02 28.42 -16.17
N LEU A 368 0.18 28.75 -15.18
CA LEU A 368 0.48 28.48 -13.77
C LEU A 368 -0.06 27.12 -13.39
N THR A 369 0.70 26.40 -12.60
CA THR A 369 0.31 25.15 -11.98
C THR A 369 0.19 25.32 -10.46
N PHE A 370 -0.80 24.72 -9.86
CA PHE A 370 -1.08 24.77 -8.43
C PHE A 370 -1.11 23.34 -7.90
N ALA A 371 -0.16 22.99 -7.05
CA ALA A 371 -0.04 21.66 -6.47
C ALA A 371 -0.26 21.71 -4.96
N PRO A 372 -1.11 20.87 -4.39
CA PRO A 372 -1.19 20.70 -2.95
C PRO A 372 0.11 20.09 -2.43
N THR A 373 0.65 20.62 -1.34
CA THR A 373 1.92 20.13 -0.75
C THR A 373 1.79 18.78 -0.08
N ASP A 374 0.56 18.40 0.26
CA ASP A 374 0.22 17.19 1.00
C ASP A 374 -0.46 16.12 0.12
N GLY A 375 -0.53 16.32 -1.19
CA GLY A 375 -1.20 15.39 -2.12
C GLY A 375 -2.72 15.30 -1.93
N SER A 376 -3.33 16.20 -1.15
CA SER A 376 -4.79 16.27 -1.03
C SER A 376 -5.44 16.81 -2.31
N SER A 377 -6.75 16.63 -2.46
CA SER A 377 -7.49 17.24 -3.58
C SER A 377 -7.44 18.77 -3.48
N LEU A 378 -7.22 19.42 -4.61
CA LEU A 378 -7.23 20.87 -4.75
C LEU A 378 -8.35 21.27 -5.71
N THR A 379 -9.23 22.16 -5.29
CA THR A 379 -10.22 22.81 -6.15
C THR A 379 -9.98 24.30 -6.19
N ILE A 380 -9.94 24.86 -7.39
CA ILE A 380 -9.84 26.31 -7.62
C ILE A 380 -11.10 26.76 -8.36
N SER A 381 -11.80 27.72 -7.81
CA SER A 381 -13.01 28.26 -8.42
C SER A 381 -12.98 29.80 -8.47
N SER A 382 -13.65 30.37 -9.46
CA SER A 382 -13.83 31.81 -9.60
C SER A 382 -15.26 32.12 -10.06
N ALA A 383 -15.86 33.13 -9.48
CA ALA A 383 -17.17 33.63 -9.91
C ALA A 383 -17.10 34.44 -11.22
N ALA A 384 -15.88 34.88 -11.63
CA ALA A 384 -15.70 35.68 -12.85
C ALA A 384 -15.66 34.80 -14.10
N SER A 385 -16.19 35.31 -15.20
CA SER A 385 -16.19 34.59 -16.49
C SER A 385 -14.77 34.35 -17.00
N PRO A 386 -14.46 33.14 -17.51
CA PRO A 386 -13.15 32.83 -18.12
C PRO A 386 -12.83 33.69 -19.36
N SER A 387 -13.83 34.31 -19.96
CA SER A 387 -13.67 35.20 -21.13
C SER A 387 -13.27 36.63 -20.77
N THR A 388 -13.16 36.97 -19.48
CA THR A 388 -12.72 38.29 -19.01
C THR A 388 -11.38 38.19 -18.28
N PRO A 389 -10.23 38.20 -18.99
CA PRO A 389 -8.90 37.98 -18.39
C PRO A 389 -8.55 38.96 -17.26
N ALA A 390 -9.06 40.18 -17.32
CA ALA A 390 -8.85 41.17 -16.26
C ALA A 390 -9.44 40.76 -14.90
N ASN A 391 -10.50 39.95 -14.89
CA ASN A 391 -11.18 39.50 -13.68
C ASN A 391 -10.97 37.97 -13.41
N ASN A 392 -10.39 37.26 -14.37
CA ASN A 392 -10.11 35.82 -14.25
C ASN A 392 -8.87 35.45 -15.07
N ILE A 393 -7.70 35.82 -14.54
CA ILE A 393 -6.42 35.60 -15.23
C ILE A 393 -6.07 34.13 -15.41
N LEU A 394 -6.53 33.26 -14.52
CA LEU A 394 -6.32 31.79 -14.64
C LEU A 394 -7.22 31.18 -15.73
N GLY A 395 -8.25 31.89 -16.17
CA GLY A 395 -9.17 31.45 -17.22
C GLY A 395 -10.03 30.24 -16.80
N ILE A 396 -10.27 30.03 -15.51
CA ILE A 396 -11.04 28.91 -14.95
C ILE A 396 -12.23 29.42 -14.16
N THR A 397 -13.39 28.79 -14.30
CA THR A 397 -14.58 28.97 -13.44
C THR A 397 -14.54 28.02 -12.24
N SER A 398 -14.21 26.77 -12.50
CA SER A 398 -13.93 25.77 -11.49
C SER A 398 -12.99 24.74 -12.12
N ALA A 399 -11.91 24.42 -11.44
CA ALA A 399 -11.00 23.35 -11.82
C ALA A 399 -10.57 22.64 -10.55
N SER A 400 -10.59 21.33 -10.57
CA SER A 400 -10.10 20.50 -9.47
C SER A 400 -8.98 19.61 -9.99
N SER A 401 -8.03 19.32 -9.12
CA SER A 401 -7.08 18.23 -9.37
C SER A 401 -7.89 16.97 -9.64
N ALA A 402 -7.48 16.22 -10.64
CA ALA A 402 -8.19 15.00 -11.02
C ALA A 402 -8.07 13.99 -9.87
N ASP A 403 -9.06 14.01 -8.98
CA ASP A 403 -9.29 12.91 -8.05
C ASP A 403 -10.06 11.84 -8.82
N SER A 404 -9.51 10.64 -8.89
CA SER A 404 -10.19 9.49 -9.53
C SER A 404 -11.40 9.00 -8.74
N GLY A 405 -11.65 9.55 -7.53
CA GLY A 405 -12.73 9.15 -6.64
C GLY A 405 -12.50 7.82 -5.93
N VAL A 406 -11.25 7.31 -5.92
CA VAL A 406 -10.87 6.10 -5.15
C VAL A 406 -11.08 6.35 -3.66
N LYS A 407 -11.72 5.40 -3.00
CA LYS A 407 -11.98 5.39 -1.56
C LYS A 407 -11.15 4.31 -0.88
N ASN A 408 -10.97 4.42 0.44
CA ASN A 408 -10.34 3.37 1.23
C ASN A 408 -10.96 1.98 1.01
N SER A 409 -12.29 1.91 0.80
CA SER A 409 -13.03 0.68 0.53
C SER A 409 -12.69 0.02 -0.81
N ASP A 410 -12.12 0.77 -1.75
CA ASP A 410 -11.74 0.26 -3.07
C ASP A 410 -10.38 -0.46 -3.02
N LEU A 411 -9.55 -0.15 -2.02
CA LEU A 411 -8.34 -0.90 -1.69
C LEU A 411 -8.72 -2.11 -0.84
N GLN A 412 -9.09 -3.22 -1.47
CA GLN A 412 -9.62 -4.40 -0.77
C GLN A 412 -8.52 -5.30 -0.21
N THR A 413 -7.34 -5.30 -0.81
CA THR A 413 -6.18 -6.11 -0.44
C THR A 413 -4.88 -5.34 -0.67
N GLY A 414 -3.75 -5.91 -0.27
CA GLY A 414 -2.43 -5.30 -0.33
C GLY A 414 -2.01 -4.66 1.00
N LYS A 415 -0.71 -4.38 1.13
CA LYS A 415 -0.16 -3.76 2.33
C LYS A 415 -0.84 -2.43 2.68
N LEU A 416 -1.21 -1.62 1.66
CA LEU A 416 -1.91 -0.35 1.91
C LEU A 416 -3.27 -0.59 2.58
N ASN A 417 -4.02 -1.61 2.16
CA ASN A 417 -5.26 -2.01 2.84
C ASN A 417 -4.99 -2.48 4.28
N GLY A 418 -3.93 -3.27 4.50
CA GLY A 418 -3.52 -3.69 5.83
C GLY A 418 -3.30 -2.51 6.76
N TYR A 419 -2.52 -1.52 6.33
CA TYR A 419 -2.30 -0.28 7.10
C TYR A 419 -3.59 0.50 7.35
N LEU A 420 -4.44 0.66 6.32
CA LEU A 420 -5.71 1.39 6.47
C LEU A 420 -6.66 0.72 7.47
N LYS A 421 -6.74 -0.61 7.47
CA LYS A 421 -7.51 -1.35 8.46
C LYS A 421 -6.97 -1.13 9.87
N LEU A 422 -5.66 -1.23 10.06
CA LEU A 422 -5.01 -1.02 11.35
C LEU A 422 -5.24 0.40 11.90
N LEU A 423 -5.16 1.42 11.04
CA LEU A 423 -5.24 2.82 11.44
C LEU A 423 -6.68 3.32 11.62
N ASN A 424 -7.62 2.88 10.78
CA ASN A 424 -8.98 3.43 10.72
C ASN A 424 -9.99 2.64 11.52
N GLN A 425 -9.75 1.36 11.82
CA GLN A 425 -10.70 0.57 12.59
C GLN A 425 -10.49 0.80 14.09
N ASN A 426 -11.18 1.80 14.60
CA ASN A 426 -11.01 2.34 15.94
C ASN A 426 -11.91 1.69 17.00
N GLY A 427 -12.44 0.49 16.74
CA GLY A 427 -13.14 -0.30 17.76
C GLY A 427 -14.58 0.11 18.07
N GLU A 428 -15.29 0.65 17.11
CA GLU A 428 -16.75 0.78 17.20
C GLU A 428 -17.42 -0.47 16.61
N PHE A 429 -17.26 -1.62 17.27
CA PHE A 429 -17.71 -2.91 16.74
C PHE A 429 -19.08 -3.30 17.29
N ASP A 430 -19.99 -3.63 16.37
CA ASP A 430 -21.24 -4.35 16.68
C ASP A 430 -21.16 -5.84 16.27
N SER A 431 -20.10 -6.27 15.55
CA SER A 431 -19.98 -7.64 15.07
C SER A 431 -18.63 -8.23 15.45
N THR A 432 -18.62 -9.53 15.72
CA THR A 432 -17.40 -10.32 15.99
C THR A 432 -16.57 -10.61 14.73
N THR A 433 -17.05 -10.17 13.55
CA THR A 433 -16.43 -10.43 12.26
C THR A 433 -15.59 -9.27 11.75
N ASP A 434 -15.67 -8.09 12.39
CA ASP A 434 -14.91 -6.93 11.97
C ASP A 434 -13.47 -7.03 12.49
N PHE A 435 -12.50 -6.67 11.64
CA PHE A 435 -11.11 -6.59 12.03
C PHE A 435 -10.91 -5.49 13.08
N ARG A 436 -10.18 -5.79 14.18
CA ARG A 436 -9.86 -4.83 15.23
C ARG A 436 -8.53 -4.16 14.95
N GLY A 437 -8.57 -2.84 14.68
CA GLY A 437 -7.38 -2.02 14.48
C GLY A 437 -6.74 -1.56 15.79
N ILE A 438 -5.65 -0.80 15.68
CA ILE A 438 -4.86 -0.31 16.82
C ILE A 438 -5.73 0.51 17.78
N GLY A 439 -6.64 1.33 17.25
CA GLY A 439 -7.55 2.16 18.04
C GLY A 439 -8.51 1.38 18.94
N TYR A 440 -8.83 0.13 18.61
CA TYR A 440 -9.66 -0.72 19.47
C TYR A 440 -8.96 -1.00 20.80
N TYR A 441 -7.73 -1.49 20.77
CA TYR A 441 -6.96 -1.83 21.98
C TYR A 441 -6.69 -0.60 22.83
N ARG A 442 -6.44 0.55 22.19
CA ARG A 442 -6.27 1.82 22.87
C ARG A 442 -7.54 2.24 23.62
N LYS A 443 -8.70 2.15 22.96
CA LYS A 443 -10.00 2.47 23.58
C LYS A 443 -10.39 1.48 24.69
N MET A 444 -10.04 0.22 24.56
CA MET A 444 -10.23 -0.76 25.64
C MET A 444 -9.44 -0.35 26.88
N LEU A 445 -8.16 -0.04 26.77
CA LEU A 445 -7.34 0.44 27.88
C LEU A 445 -7.91 1.72 28.51
N ASP A 446 -8.32 2.69 27.67
CA ASP A 446 -8.91 3.94 28.15
C ASP A 446 -10.20 3.70 28.94
N THR A 447 -11.05 2.81 28.43
CA THR A 447 -12.32 2.50 29.06
C THR A 447 -12.13 1.76 30.38
N VAL A 448 -11.14 0.85 30.44
CA VAL A 448 -10.77 0.16 31.67
C VAL A 448 -10.24 1.16 32.71
N ALA A 449 -9.30 2.03 32.31
CA ALA A 449 -8.72 3.04 33.20
C ALA A 449 -9.79 4.00 33.74
N GLN A 450 -10.69 4.47 32.87
CA GLN A 450 -11.78 5.37 33.23
C GLN A 450 -12.75 4.72 34.24
N ASN A 451 -13.22 3.50 33.93
CA ASN A 451 -14.16 2.81 34.83
C ASN A 451 -13.51 2.42 36.15
N PHE A 452 -12.27 1.96 36.12
CA PHE A 452 -11.49 1.69 37.33
C PHE A 452 -11.38 2.93 38.21
N ALA A 453 -10.89 4.05 37.65
CA ALA A 453 -10.76 5.29 38.38
C ALA A 453 -12.10 5.81 38.92
N GLN A 454 -13.16 5.76 38.11
CA GLN A 454 -14.50 6.19 38.52
C GLN A 454 -15.02 5.37 39.70
N VAL A 455 -14.91 4.04 39.65
CA VAL A 455 -15.36 3.14 40.72
C VAL A 455 -14.58 3.40 42.01
N MET A 456 -13.24 3.47 41.91
CA MET A 456 -12.38 3.69 43.06
C MET A 456 -12.61 5.08 43.70
N ASN A 457 -12.73 6.13 42.90
CA ASN A 457 -13.01 7.49 43.37
C ASN A 457 -14.36 7.58 44.04
N GLN A 458 -15.41 6.98 43.42
CA GLN A 458 -16.76 6.99 43.99
C GLN A 458 -16.82 6.24 45.32
N LEU A 459 -16.13 5.12 45.46
CA LEU A 459 -16.12 4.35 46.70
C LEU A 459 -15.28 5.02 47.79
N ASN A 460 -14.25 5.81 47.41
CA ASN A 460 -13.45 6.56 48.38
C ASN A 460 -14.12 7.81 48.89
N SER A 461 -15.11 8.36 48.16
CA SER A 461 -15.89 9.51 48.60
C SER A 461 -16.83 9.13 49.76
N THR A 462 -16.93 10.01 50.77
CA THR A 462 -17.90 9.85 51.84
C THR A 462 -19.29 10.32 51.35
N ASN A 463 -20.37 10.00 52.10
CA ASN A 463 -21.73 10.36 51.70
C ASN A 463 -22.02 11.88 51.75
N ASP A 464 -21.10 12.70 52.23
CA ASP A 464 -21.22 14.15 52.22
C ASP A 464 -20.77 14.71 50.87
N ALA A 465 -21.62 15.47 50.23
CA ALA A 465 -21.36 16.07 48.91
C ALA A 465 -20.15 17.02 48.89
N GLU A 466 -19.63 17.41 50.03
CA GLU A 466 -18.43 18.29 50.20
C GLU A 466 -17.12 17.53 50.34
N ASP A 467 -17.16 16.18 50.50
CA ASP A 467 -15.97 15.38 50.77
C ASP A 467 -15.59 14.50 49.53
N ASN A 468 -15.31 15.18 48.44
CA ASN A 468 -14.80 14.51 47.23
C ASN A 468 -13.34 14.16 47.40
N LYS A 469 -13.02 12.88 47.62
CA LYS A 469 -11.68 12.34 47.83
C LYS A 469 -11.24 11.45 46.69
N PRO A 470 -10.89 11.99 45.50
CA PRO A 470 -10.47 11.18 44.39
C PRO A 470 -9.11 10.52 44.67
N LEU A 471 -9.02 9.21 44.51
CA LEU A 471 -7.75 8.46 44.56
C LEU A 471 -6.98 8.60 43.25
N PHE A 472 -7.69 8.73 42.13
CA PHE A 472 -7.14 8.86 40.80
C PHE A 472 -7.62 10.14 40.11
N THR A 473 -6.73 10.81 39.43
CA THR A 473 -6.98 12.05 38.68
C THR A 473 -6.20 12.03 37.35
N ASP A 474 -6.51 12.98 36.50
CA ASP A 474 -5.63 13.37 35.40
C ASP A 474 -4.46 14.26 35.88
N PRO A 475 -3.54 14.68 35.01
CA PRO A 475 -2.43 15.58 35.34
C PRO A 475 -2.86 16.94 35.93
N ASP A 476 -4.07 17.41 35.60
CA ASP A 476 -4.64 18.69 36.07
C ASP A 476 -5.42 18.54 37.38
N GLY A 477 -5.48 17.33 37.95
CA GLY A 477 -6.24 17.02 39.17
C GLY A 477 -7.73 16.83 38.97
N LYS A 478 -8.18 16.66 37.69
CA LYS A 478 -9.60 16.43 37.35
C LYS A 478 -9.91 14.95 37.29
N THR A 479 -11.19 14.61 37.43
CA THR A 479 -11.68 13.22 37.43
C THR A 479 -12.52 12.84 36.21
N ASN A 480 -12.84 13.80 35.31
CA ASN A 480 -13.77 13.59 34.22
C ASN A 480 -13.12 13.05 32.94
N ASP A 481 -11.83 13.35 32.71
CA ASP A 481 -11.13 13.03 31.47
C ASP A 481 -10.00 12.01 31.66
N ILE A 482 -10.15 11.16 32.68
CA ILE A 482 -9.17 10.09 32.95
C ILE A 482 -9.25 9.04 31.84
N ASN A 483 -8.09 8.69 31.32
CA ASN A 483 -7.87 7.63 30.33
C ASN A 483 -6.56 6.88 30.64
N ALA A 484 -6.25 5.82 29.92
CA ALA A 484 -5.06 5.01 30.18
C ALA A 484 -3.75 5.80 30.03
N GLY A 485 -3.70 6.80 29.16
CA GLY A 485 -2.49 7.61 28.92
C GLY A 485 -2.27 8.72 29.95
N ASN A 486 -3.27 9.07 30.76
CA ASN A 486 -3.17 10.22 31.67
C ASN A 486 -3.52 9.92 33.15
N ILE A 487 -4.00 8.71 33.46
CA ILE A 487 -4.35 8.33 34.82
C ILE A 487 -3.15 8.47 35.78
N ARG A 488 -3.38 9.12 36.93
CA ARG A 488 -2.38 9.31 37.99
C ARG A 488 -3.00 9.18 39.36
N ILE A 489 -2.17 8.93 40.34
CA ILE A 489 -2.57 9.04 41.76
C ILE A 489 -2.84 10.50 42.08
N SER A 490 -3.94 10.79 42.78
CA SER A 490 -4.26 12.11 43.26
C SER A 490 -3.14 12.66 44.15
N SER A 491 -2.77 13.92 43.94
CA SER A 491 -1.82 14.63 44.81
C SER A 491 -2.29 14.72 46.28
N ASP A 492 -3.62 14.69 46.43
CA ASP A 492 -4.27 14.80 47.74
C ASP A 492 -4.25 13.49 48.54
N TRP A 493 -3.89 12.38 47.89
CA TRP A 493 -3.77 11.08 48.55
C TRP A 493 -2.53 11.07 49.47
N THR A 494 -2.70 11.67 50.66
CA THR A 494 -1.75 11.67 51.77
C THR A 494 -2.12 10.59 52.79
N ALA A 495 -1.42 10.54 53.94
CA ALA A 495 -1.74 9.57 54.98
C ALA A 495 -3.17 9.78 55.54
N SER A 496 -3.89 8.67 55.70
CA SER A 496 -5.31 8.64 56.14
C SER A 496 -6.32 9.26 55.14
N TYR A 497 -5.93 9.35 53.87
CA TYR A 497 -6.83 9.81 52.82
C TYR A 497 -7.80 8.73 52.34
N LEU A 498 -7.38 7.47 52.44
CA LEU A 498 -8.20 6.33 52.05
C LEU A 498 -9.39 6.15 53.03
N THR A 499 -10.58 6.10 52.50
CA THR A 499 -11.80 5.83 53.29
C THR A 499 -11.91 4.32 53.52
N THR A 500 -11.62 3.88 54.72
CA THR A 500 -11.68 2.45 55.09
C THR A 500 -13.06 1.94 55.49
N SER A 501 -13.93 2.85 55.97
CA SER A 501 -15.32 2.54 56.35
C SER A 501 -16.29 3.65 55.96
N LYS A 502 -17.47 3.29 55.40
CA LYS A 502 -18.53 4.26 55.03
C LYS A 502 -19.37 4.78 56.21
N ASN A 503 -19.32 4.17 57.38
CA ASN A 503 -20.07 4.59 58.57
C ASN A 503 -19.34 5.65 59.41
N ALA A 504 -18.38 6.33 58.82
CA ALA A 504 -17.54 7.33 59.50
C ALA A 504 -18.27 8.63 59.88
N SER A 505 -19.59 8.79 59.66
CA SER A 505 -20.39 9.90 60.17
C SER A 505 -20.60 9.87 61.70
N ASN A 506 -20.35 8.73 62.35
CA ASN A 506 -20.32 8.64 63.80
C ASN A 506 -18.86 8.67 64.30
N ALA A 507 -18.50 9.67 65.08
CA ALA A 507 -17.18 9.83 65.65
C ALA A 507 -16.66 8.61 66.46
N GLY A 508 -17.50 7.61 66.71
CA GLY A 508 -17.19 6.32 67.32
C GLY A 508 -16.77 5.20 66.33
N ASP A 509 -17.14 5.31 65.06
CA ASP A 509 -16.85 4.28 64.03
C ASP A 509 -15.53 4.56 63.26
N LYS A 510 -14.83 5.63 63.58
CA LYS A 510 -13.35 5.69 63.34
C LYS A 510 -12.61 4.69 64.21
N ALA A 511 -13.33 3.69 64.75
CA ALA A 511 -12.75 2.58 65.49
C ALA A 511 -11.76 1.85 64.60
N SER A 512 -10.51 1.99 64.99
CA SER A 512 -9.38 1.27 64.43
C SER A 512 -9.76 -0.15 64.00
N GLY A 513 -9.72 -0.42 62.70
CA GLY A 513 -9.82 -1.79 62.15
C GLY A 513 -11.02 -2.10 61.24
N SER A 514 -11.94 -1.16 60.96
CA SER A 514 -13.02 -1.41 60.01
C SER A 514 -12.54 -1.20 58.57
N ASN A 515 -12.49 -2.31 57.79
CA ASN A 515 -12.05 -2.32 56.39
C ASN A 515 -13.25 -2.61 55.44
N THR A 516 -14.47 -2.27 55.84
CA THR A 516 -15.68 -2.58 55.07
C THR A 516 -15.71 -1.88 53.71
N ASN A 517 -15.15 -0.69 53.59
CA ASN A 517 -15.09 0.02 52.33
C ASN A 517 -14.03 -0.57 51.38
N ILE A 518 -12.88 -1.06 51.90
CA ILE A 518 -11.88 -1.78 51.11
C ILE A 518 -12.47 -3.08 50.55
N THR A 519 -13.27 -3.80 51.37
CA THR A 519 -14.04 -4.97 50.90
C THR A 519 -15.05 -4.59 49.81
N ALA A 520 -15.71 -3.45 49.91
CA ALA A 520 -16.62 -2.95 48.88
C ALA A 520 -15.87 -2.61 47.58
N MET A 521 -14.68 -2.00 47.67
CA MET A 521 -13.82 -1.72 46.53
C MET A 521 -13.39 -3.03 45.85
N LEU A 522 -12.92 -4.04 46.60
CA LEU A 522 -12.60 -5.36 46.08
C LEU A 522 -13.78 -6.04 45.38
N THR A 523 -14.96 -6.00 46.01
CA THR A 523 -16.18 -6.56 45.42
C THR A 523 -16.55 -5.85 44.12
N ALA A 524 -16.39 -4.52 44.06
CA ALA A 524 -16.61 -3.75 42.84
C ALA A 524 -15.64 -4.14 41.72
N LEU A 525 -14.37 -4.40 42.03
CA LEU A 525 -13.37 -4.77 41.03
C LEU A 525 -13.47 -6.24 40.56
N GLN A 526 -13.80 -7.16 41.47
CA GLN A 526 -13.72 -8.61 41.22
C GLN A 526 -15.07 -9.30 41.02
N SER A 527 -16.15 -8.74 41.54
CA SER A 527 -17.45 -9.42 41.57
C SER A 527 -18.61 -8.62 40.97
N THR A 528 -18.46 -7.33 40.78
CA THR A 528 -19.50 -6.50 40.18
C THR A 528 -19.30 -6.46 38.65
N SER A 529 -20.33 -6.85 37.91
CA SER A 529 -20.30 -6.82 36.46
C SER A 529 -20.65 -5.40 35.95
N TYR A 530 -19.81 -4.89 35.09
CA TYR A 530 -19.97 -3.62 34.38
C TYR A 530 -20.15 -3.88 32.89
N THR A 531 -20.82 -2.98 32.21
CA THR A 531 -20.83 -2.94 30.74
C THR A 531 -20.00 -1.77 30.29
N LEU A 532 -18.79 -2.06 29.82
CA LEU A 532 -17.89 -1.08 29.27
C LEU A 532 -18.33 -0.70 27.87
N LYS A 533 -18.46 0.59 27.58
CA LYS A 533 -18.99 1.11 26.32
C LYS A 533 -18.11 2.23 25.80
N THR A 534 -18.02 2.35 24.48
CA THR A 534 -17.54 3.54 23.81
C THR A 534 -18.72 4.14 23.03
N GLY A 535 -19.20 5.32 23.45
CA GLY A 535 -20.43 5.88 22.90
C GLY A 535 -21.64 4.96 23.17
N SER A 536 -22.35 4.57 22.12
CA SER A 536 -23.48 3.63 22.21
C SER A 536 -23.08 2.16 22.14
N LYS A 537 -21.81 1.83 21.83
CA LYS A 537 -21.35 0.48 21.53
C LYS A 537 -20.70 -0.18 22.73
N LYS A 538 -21.04 -1.47 22.94
CA LYS A 538 -20.49 -2.30 24.01
C LYS A 538 -19.11 -2.82 23.60
N LEU A 539 -18.09 -2.57 24.42
CA LEU A 539 -16.75 -3.15 24.25
C LEU A 539 -16.63 -4.46 25.04
N PHE A 540 -17.07 -4.44 26.30
CA PHE A 540 -16.91 -5.59 27.20
C PHE A 540 -18.08 -5.62 28.21
N ALA A 541 -18.41 -6.80 28.74
CA ALA A 541 -19.30 -6.94 29.89
C ALA A 541 -18.75 -8.03 30.82
N GLY A 542 -18.47 -7.64 32.07
CA GLY A 542 -17.87 -8.46 33.09
C GLY A 542 -17.32 -7.61 34.21
N THR A 543 -16.46 -8.16 35.03
CA THR A 543 -15.80 -7.42 36.11
C THR A 543 -14.63 -6.58 35.54
N ILE A 544 -14.17 -5.59 36.30
CA ILE A 544 -12.98 -4.79 35.90
C ILE A 544 -11.76 -5.70 35.81
N GLN A 545 -11.60 -6.67 36.71
CA GLN A 545 -10.52 -7.64 36.65
C GLN A 545 -10.54 -8.47 35.36
N GLU A 546 -11.70 -8.94 34.94
CA GLU A 546 -11.87 -9.67 33.68
C GLU A 546 -11.57 -8.76 32.48
N SER A 547 -11.97 -7.49 32.52
CA SER A 547 -11.72 -6.56 31.40
C SER A 547 -10.24 -6.28 31.17
N VAL A 548 -9.41 -6.24 32.21
CA VAL A 548 -7.95 -6.10 32.08
C VAL A 548 -7.36 -7.33 31.38
N SER A 549 -7.82 -8.53 31.74
CA SER A 549 -7.35 -9.77 31.11
C SER A 549 -7.90 -9.99 29.71
N ASP A 550 -9.10 -9.47 29.41
CA ASP A 550 -9.77 -9.63 28.11
C ASP A 550 -9.05 -8.91 26.98
N ILE A 551 -8.33 -7.83 27.28
CA ILE A 551 -7.55 -7.09 26.28
C ILE A 551 -6.52 -8.01 25.64
N SER A 552 -5.70 -8.69 26.46
CA SER A 552 -4.65 -9.60 26.00
C SER A 552 -5.21 -10.88 25.38
N LEU A 553 -6.31 -11.39 25.94
CA LEU A 553 -6.98 -12.58 25.39
C LEU A 553 -7.55 -12.29 23.99
N THR A 554 -8.23 -11.16 23.83
CA THR A 554 -8.79 -10.73 22.54
C THR A 554 -7.67 -10.49 21.50
N LEU A 555 -6.58 -9.84 21.92
CA LEU A 555 -5.43 -9.61 21.05
C LEU A 555 -4.79 -10.94 20.60
N GLY A 556 -4.57 -11.87 21.54
CA GLY A 556 -4.03 -13.19 21.21
C GLY A 556 -4.91 -13.94 20.21
N GLN A 557 -6.24 -13.93 20.39
CA GLN A 557 -7.18 -14.54 19.45
C GLN A 557 -7.14 -13.86 18.06
N ASP A 558 -7.01 -12.54 18.01
CA ASP A 558 -6.92 -11.81 16.76
C ASP A 558 -5.59 -12.13 16.04
N ILE A 559 -4.47 -12.20 16.78
CA ILE A 559 -3.17 -12.62 16.24
C ILE A 559 -3.26 -14.05 15.67
N ASP A 560 -3.72 -15.01 16.45
CA ASP A 560 -3.84 -16.42 16.02
C ASP A 560 -4.70 -16.55 14.75
N SER A 561 -5.81 -15.80 14.70
CA SER A 561 -6.72 -15.80 13.54
C SER A 561 -6.07 -15.25 12.27
N ILE A 562 -5.39 -14.10 12.38
CA ILE A 562 -4.75 -13.47 11.22
C ILE A 562 -3.47 -14.22 10.83
N GLU A 563 -2.70 -14.76 11.78
CA GLU A 563 -1.52 -15.59 11.51
C GLU A 563 -1.89 -16.87 10.75
N SER A 564 -2.96 -17.54 11.15
CA SER A 564 -3.48 -18.71 10.42
C SER A 564 -3.90 -18.34 8.98
N GLN A 565 -4.46 -17.15 8.77
CA GLN A 565 -4.79 -16.66 7.43
C GLN A 565 -3.53 -16.33 6.63
N ASP A 566 -2.53 -15.69 7.26
CA ASP A 566 -1.26 -15.32 6.62
C ASP A 566 -0.47 -16.57 6.19
N ASP A 567 -0.40 -17.59 7.05
CA ASP A 567 0.21 -18.89 6.72
C ASP A 567 -0.48 -19.55 5.53
N THR A 568 -1.82 -19.55 5.52
CA THR A 568 -2.61 -20.08 4.40
C THR A 568 -2.33 -19.33 3.11
N ASN A 569 -2.33 -18.01 3.17
CA ASN A 569 -2.08 -17.14 2.01
C ASN A 569 -0.65 -17.28 1.49
N SER A 570 0.34 -17.37 2.37
CA SER A 570 1.75 -17.58 2.04
C SER A 570 1.99 -18.94 1.38
N ASN A 571 1.34 -19.99 1.88
CA ASN A 571 1.38 -21.32 1.28
C ASN A 571 0.74 -21.34 -0.12
N MET A 572 -0.41 -20.67 -0.30
CA MET A 572 -1.04 -20.54 -1.61
C MET A 572 -0.14 -19.77 -2.58
N LEU A 573 0.44 -18.66 -2.15
CA LEU A 573 1.37 -17.86 -2.95
C LEU A 573 2.58 -18.68 -3.39
N SER A 574 3.19 -19.45 -2.47
CA SER A 574 4.31 -20.36 -2.76
C SER A 574 3.95 -21.44 -3.79
N ASN A 575 2.75 -22.00 -3.69
CA ASN A 575 2.27 -23.00 -4.66
C ASN A 575 2.07 -22.39 -6.07
N ILE A 576 1.49 -21.18 -6.14
CA ILE A 576 1.31 -20.48 -7.42
C ILE A 576 2.68 -20.13 -8.02
N GLU A 577 3.60 -19.63 -7.21
CA GLU A 577 4.96 -19.30 -7.64
C GLU A 577 5.70 -20.54 -8.16
N THR A 578 5.61 -21.67 -7.47
CA THR A 578 6.19 -22.95 -7.92
C THR A 578 5.63 -23.35 -9.30
N ARG A 579 4.32 -23.22 -9.52
CA ARG A 579 3.68 -23.49 -10.81
C ARG A 579 4.14 -22.51 -11.89
N ARG A 580 4.26 -21.23 -11.56
CA ARG A 580 4.77 -20.18 -12.45
C ARG A 580 6.21 -20.47 -12.86
N GLN A 581 7.09 -20.78 -11.89
CA GLN A 581 8.48 -21.12 -12.15
C GLN A 581 8.65 -22.40 -12.96
N SER A 582 7.80 -23.40 -12.77
CA SER A 582 7.88 -24.64 -13.54
C SER A 582 7.68 -24.42 -15.06
N LEU A 583 7.01 -23.34 -15.45
CA LEU A 583 6.80 -22.96 -16.84
C LEU A 583 7.84 -21.97 -17.36
N SER A 584 8.15 -20.94 -16.55
CA SER A 584 8.93 -19.77 -16.97
C SER A 584 10.41 -19.83 -16.64
N SER A 585 10.83 -20.69 -15.69
CA SER A 585 12.23 -20.79 -15.30
C SER A 585 13.11 -21.53 -16.33
N VAL A 586 14.39 -21.25 -16.28
CA VAL A 586 15.39 -21.89 -17.14
C VAL A 586 15.90 -23.17 -16.46
N ASP A 587 15.66 -24.34 -17.07
CA ASP A 587 16.35 -25.57 -16.71
C ASP A 587 17.68 -25.67 -17.47
N ILE A 588 18.78 -25.52 -16.75
CA ILE A 588 20.13 -25.56 -17.32
C ILE A 588 20.42 -26.88 -18.05
N ASN A 589 19.86 -28.01 -17.57
CA ASN A 589 20.07 -29.30 -18.21
C ASN A 589 19.35 -29.36 -19.58
N GLU A 590 18.12 -28.86 -19.64
CA GLU A 590 17.37 -28.74 -20.89
C GLU A 590 18.08 -27.81 -21.88
N GLU A 591 18.53 -26.65 -21.42
CA GLU A 591 19.26 -25.71 -22.28
C GLU A 591 20.62 -26.27 -22.75
N ALA A 592 21.33 -27.07 -21.95
CA ALA A 592 22.55 -27.75 -22.37
C ALA A 592 22.30 -28.79 -23.49
N ILE A 593 21.17 -29.50 -23.40
CA ILE A 593 20.71 -30.40 -24.48
C ILE A 593 20.37 -29.57 -25.73
N ASN A 594 19.61 -28.49 -25.57
CA ASN A 594 19.23 -27.59 -26.66
C ASN A 594 20.47 -27.00 -27.36
N LEU A 595 21.49 -26.58 -26.59
CA LEU A 595 22.77 -26.09 -27.10
C LEU A 595 23.42 -27.12 -28.01
N THR A 596 23.43 -28.39 -27.59
CA THR A 596 24.03 -29.49 -28.37
C THR A 596 23.24 -29.74 -29.67
N VAL A 597 21.91 -29.78 -29.59
CA VAL A 597 21.00 -29.99 -30.72
C VAL A 597 21.13 -28.86 -31.75
N TYR A 598 21.11 -27.61 -31.30
CA TYR A 598 21.24 -26.46 -32.22
C TYR A 598 22.60 -26.33 -32.82
N ASN A 599 23.69 -26.72 -32.12
CA ASN A 599 25.04 -26.78 -32.69
C ASN A 599 25.14 -27.85 -33.79
N GLN A 600 24.54 -29.03 -33.57
CA GLN A 600 24.46 -30.07 -34.60
C GLN A 600 23.63 -29.61 -35.81
N ALA A 601 22.50 -28.93 -35.57
CA ALA A 601 21.66 -28.38 -36.62
C ALA A 601 22.40 -27.32 -37.44
N LEU A 602 23.15 -26.42 -36.77
CA LEU A 602 24.02 -25.44 -37.44
C LEU A 602 25.06 -26.10 -38.32
N SER A 603 25.75 -27.14 -37.81
CA SER A 603 26.76 -27.88 -38.53
C SER A 603 26.15 -28.61 -39.74
N ALA A 604 24.98 -29.21 -39.58
CA ALA A 604 24.27 -29.89 -40.68
C ALA A 604 23.83 -28.91 -41.78
N ALA A 605 23.25 -27.75 -41.40
CA ALA A 605 22.84 -26.70 -42.32
C ALA A 605 24.04 -26.11 -43.10
N ALA A 606 25.18 -25.91 -42.41
CA ALA A 606 26.41 -25.43 -43.03
C ALA A 606 26.95 -26.45 -44.07
N ARG A 607 27.00 -27.75 -43.71
CA ARG A 607 27.42 -28.82 -44.63
C ARG A 607 26.46 -28.92 -45.84
N PHE A 608 25.16 -28.83 -45.62
CA PHE A 608 24.17 -28.81 -46.71
C PHE A 608 24.44 -27.62 -47.66
N THR A 609 24.74 -26.43 -47.12
CA THR A 609 25.05 -25.25 -47.93
C THR A 609 26.31 -25.46 -48.78
N THR A 610 27.37 -26.04 -48.19
CA THR A 610 28.61 -26.36 -48.91
C THR A 610 28.34 -27.38 -50.05
N THR A 611 27.60 -28.45 -49.78
CA THR A 611 27.25 -29.45 -50.80
C THR A 611 26.44 -28.84 -51.97
N VAL A 612 25.50 -27.94 -51.68
CA VAL A 612 24.74 -27.21 -52.70
C VAL A 612 25.66 -26.30 -53.53
N ASP A 613 26.61 -25.62 -52.87
CA ASP A 613 27.61 -24.76 -53.53
C ASP A 613 28.51 -25.56 -54.46
N GLU A 614 29.00 -26.72 -54.01
CA GLU A 614 29.79 -27.65 -54.84
C GLU A 614 28.99 -28.14 -56.07
N CYS A 615 27.71 -28.49 -55.88
CA CYS A 615 26.84 -28.86 -57.02
C CYS A 615 26.65 -27.69 -57.99
N LEU A 616 26.47 -26.46 -57.49
CA LEU A 616 26.32 -25.28 -58.33
C LEU A 616 27.64 -24.97 -59.09
N SER A 617 28.78 -25.08 -58.42
CA SER A 617 30.10 -24.90 -59.01
C SER A 617 30.34 -25.92 -60.13
N THR A 618 29.96 -27.18 -59.93
CA THR A 618 30.04 -28.23 -60.94
C THR A 618 29.14 -27.91 -62.15
N ILE A 619 27.95 -27.44 -61.94
CA ILE A 619 27.02 -27.05 -63.02
C ILE A 619 27.60 -25.86 -63.79
N ILE A 620 28.05 -24.82 -63.11
CA ILE A 620 28.60 -23.59 -63.74
C ILE A 620 29.88 -23.89 -64.55
N ASN A 621 30.79 -24.67 -63.99
CA ASN A 621 32.08 -24.91 -64.59
C ASN A 621 32.04 -26.00 -65.70
N ASN A 622 31.15 -27.00 -65.57
CA ASN A 622 31.13 -28.12 -66.51
C ASN A 622 30.03 -28.00 -67.59
N MET A 623 28.94 -27.24 -67.38
CA MET A 623 27.92 -26.99 -68.42
C MET A 623 28.34 -25.88 -69.42
N GLY A 624 29.34 -25.07 -69.09
CA GLY A 624 29.89 -24.03 -69.99
C GLY A 624 30.91 -24.56 -71.03
N VAL A 625 31.28 -25.83 -70.95
CA VAL A 625 32.36 -26.41 -71.81
C VAL A 625 31.76 -27.33 -72.93
N ALA A 626 30.46 -27.52 -72.99
CA ALA A 626 29.84 -28.31 -74.06
C ALA A 626 29.52 -27.44 -75.30
N GLY A 627 30.58 -26.94 -75.97
CA GLY A 627 30.41 -26.09 -77.16
C GLY A 627 31.67 -25.63 -77.85
N THR A 628 32.80 -26.37 -77.72
CA THR A 628 33.96 -26.21 -78.61
C THR A 628 34.28 -27.51 -79.33
#